data_26a608a810e967c82fa8acaf6700b548
#
_entry.id   26a608a810e967c82fa8acaf6700b548
#
_cell.length_a   1.000
_cell.length_b   1.000
_cell.length_c   1.000
_cell.angle_alpha   90.00
_cell.angle_beta   90.00
_cell.angle_gamma   90.00
#
_symmetry.space_group_name_H-M   'P 1'
#
loop_
_entity.id
_entity.type
_entity.pdbx_description
1 polymer ?
#
loop_
_entity_poly.entity_id
_entity_poly.type
_entity_poly.pdbx_seq_one_letter_code
_entity_poly.pdbx_strand_id
1 'polypeptide(L)'
;MTEKKTAVYVDDQQRILIRQLARGWLWRSELPTWLLIVTVYGGWFACVAGWRTLGLFPATLLLIWFTAWYMSLQHELIHGHPTRLAWFNQLLGTLPLAVWYPYGVYRDSHLAHHRNHLLTHPEDDPESYYVTAESWQRFSAWQRRLIHLRNTFWGRLLLAPMMDILHTLNSALRAFREGDRRAIAMWSLHLLLLTGLLTWMAAQGFSPLWFVLAVSYPALALTNVRSFLEHRAADDPLARSVINEAGLPWRALFLNLNYHAVHHDLPGVPWYALRQLYLHRQAAYLQRNQGFLVRGYGEWRRHFSRRAVAVNAHPGFGEQAQAGGEHG
;
A
#
# COMPACT_ATOMS: atom_id res chain seq x y z
N MET A 1 -19.30 -11.79 8.80
CA MET A 1 -19.58 -12.07 7.36
C MET A 1 -18.80 -11.03 6.58
N THR A 2 -17.78 -11.42 5.81
CA THR A 2 -17.05 -10.51 4.93
C THR A 2 -17.93 -10.17 3.74
N GLU A 3 -18.39 -8.94 3.65
CA GLU A 3 -19.09 -8.41 2.49
C GLU A 3 -18.23 -8.66 1.24
N LYS A 4 -18.76 -9.46 0.32
CA LYS A 4 -18.11 -9.69 -0.97
C LYS A 4 -18.11 -8.37 -1.73
N LYS A 5 -16.95 -7.75 -1.89
CA LYS A 5 -16.81 -6.58 -2.74
C LYS A 5 -17.37 -6.84 -4.13
N THR A 6 -18.34 -6.03 -4.51
CA THR A 6 -18.89 -6.06 -5.86
C THR A 6 -17.89 -5.37 -6.79
N ALA A 7 -17.32 -6.12 -7.76
CA ALA A 7 -16.44 -5.55 -8.76
C ALA A 7 -17.18 -4.47 -9.57
N VAL A 8 -16.56 -3.30 -9.72
CA VAL A 8 -17.10 -2.18 -10.49
C VAL A 8 -16.47 -2.21 -11.89
N TYR A 9 -17.28 -2.56 -12.88
CA TYR A 9 -16.82 -2.59 -14.27
C TYR A 9 -17.04 -1.23 -14.94
N VAL A 10 -16.12 -0.84 -15.83
CA VAL A 10 -16.29 0.35 -16.66
C VAL A 10 -17.41 0.14 -17.67
N ASP A 11 -17.43 -1.03 -18.30
CA ASP A 11 -18.43 -1.46 -19.28
C ASP A 11 -18.47 -3.00 -19.42
N ASP A 12 -19.43 -3.51 -20.20
CA ASP A 12 -19.55 -4.95 -20.46
C ASP A 12 -18.37 -5.51 -21.24
N GLN A 13 -17.71 -4.73 -22.07
CA GLN A 13 -16.54 -5.21 -22.83
C GLN A 13 -15.35 -5.45 -21.88
N GLN A 14 -15.16 -4.63 -20.86
CA GLN A 14 -14.15 -4.90 -19.81
C GLN A 14 -14.49 -6.19 -19.06
N ARG A 15 -15.76 -6.40 -18.73
CA ARG A 15 -16.20 -7.63 -18.07
C ARG A 15 -15.93 -8.87 -18.92
N ILE A 16 -16.15 -8.79 -20.23
CA ILE A 16 -15.85 -9.88 -21.18
C ILE A 16 -14.33 -10.12 -21.22
N LEU A 17 -13.53 -9.08 -21.35
CA LEU A 17 -12.07 -9.16 -21.35
C LEU A 17 -11.53 -9.84 -20.09
N ILE A 18 -12.01 -9.45 -18.91
CA ILE A 18 -11.60 -10.06 -17.64
C ILE A 18 -11.93 -11.56 -17.62
N ARG A 19 -13.12 -11.94 -18.09
CA ARG A 19 -13.50 -13.37 -18.19
C ARG A 19 -12.60 -14.14 -19.16
N GLN A 20 -12.16 -13.53 -20.25
CA GLN A 20 -11.22 -14.14 -21.19
C GLN A 20 -9.83 -14.30 -20.56
N LEU A 21 -9.30 -13.25 -19.93
CA LEU A 21 -8.00 -13.30 -19.23
C LEU A 21 -7.99 -14.33 -18.11
N ALA A 22 -9.09 -14.43 -17.34
CA ALA A 22 -9.22 -15.39 -16.24
C ALA A 22 -9.27 -16.86 -16.69
N ARG A 23 -9.56 -17.14 -17.97
CA ARG A 23 -9.46 -18.47 -18.57
C ARG A 23 -8.04 -18.80 -19.02
N GLY A 24 -7.18 -17.78 -19.18
CA GLY A 24 -5.81 -17.94 -19.61
C GLY A 24 -4.95 -18.70 -18.59
N TRP A 25 -3.96 -19.42 -19.09
CA TRP A 25 -3.06 -20.22 -18.26
C TRP A 25 -2.32 -19.40 -17.21
N LEU A 26 -1.80 -18.21 -17.56
CA LEU A 26 -1.09 -17.32 -16.63
C LEU A 26 -1.95 -16.93 -15.41
N TRP A 27 -3.22 -16.60 -15.64
CA TRP A 27 -4.13 -16.26 -14.56
C TRP A 27 -4.50 -17.47 -13.70
N ARG A 28 -4.75 -18.61 -14.34
CA ARG A 28 -5.12 -19.84 -13.62
C ARG A 28 -3.98 -20.42 -12.80
N SER A 29 -2.75 -20.33 -13.29
CA SER A 29 -1.55 -20.82 -12.60
C SER A 29 -1.00 -19.83 -11.57
N GLU A 30 -1.33 -18.52 -11.70
CA GLU A 30 -0.72 -17.44 -10.93
C GLU A 30 0.82 -17.46 -10.99
N LEU A 31 1.40 -18.01 -12.08
CA LEU A 31 2.84 -18.18 -12.21
C LEU A 31 3.63 -16.88 -11.97
N PRO A 32 3.21 -15.69 -12.48
CA PRO A 32 3.95 -14.46 -12.19
C PRO A 32 4.02 -14.14 -10.70
N THR A 33 2.95 -14.40 -9.93
CA THR A 33 2.92 -14.16 -8.49
C THR A 33 3.76 -15.19 -7.73
N TRP A 34 3.76 -16.46 -8.16
CA TRP A 34 4.66 -17.47 -7.59
C TRP A 34 6.13 -17.18 -7.83
N LEU A 35 6.49 -16.76 -9.05
CA LEU A 35 7.86 -16.34 -9.37
C LEU A 35 8.27 -15.13 -8.54
N LEU A 36 7.35 -14.16 -8.34
CA LEU A 36 7.58 -13.02 -7.48
C LEU A 36 7.88 -13.46 -6.04
N ILE A 37 7.08 -14.37 -5.47
CA ILE A 37 7.27 -14.91 -4.12
C ILE A 37 8.67 -15.54 -3.99
N VAL A 38 9.03 -16.43 -4.90
CA VAL A 38 10.34 -17.09 -4.89
C VAL A 38 11.47 -16.08 -5.01
N THR A 39 11.30 -15.08 -5.88
CA THR A 39 12.33 -14.04 -6.10
C THR A 39 12.48 -13.13 -4.89
N VAL A 40 11.36 -12.69 -4.30
CA VAL A 40 11.38 -11.82 -3.12
C VAL A 40 12.02 -12.53 -1.94
N TYR A 41 11.51 -13.69 -1.58
CA TYR A 41 12.05 -14.43 -0.43
C TYR A 41 13.46 -14.95 -0.70
N GLY A 42 13.68 -15.63 -1.82
CA GLY A 42 14.99 -16.17 -2.19
C GLY A 42 16.05 -15.09 -2.30
N GLY A 43 15.73 -13.98 -2.99
CA GLY A 43 16.64 -12.84 -3.12
C GLY A 43 16.92 -12.14 -1.80
N TRP A 44 15.90 -11.92 -0.97
CA TRP A 44 16.09 -11.27 0.32
C TRP A 44 17.00 -12.10 1.24
N PHE A 45 16.72 -13.40 1.42
CA PHE A 45 17.53 -14.28 2.25
C PHE A 45 18.93 -14.47 1.69
N ALA A 46 19.06 -14.62 0.36
CA ALA A 46 20.37 -14.73 -0.30
C ALA A 46 21.22 -13.47 -0.10
N CYS A 47 20.62 -12.27 -0.17
CA CYS A 47 21.32 -11.02 0.10
C CYS A 47 21.85 -10.93 1.53
N VAL A 48 21.05 -11.36 2.52
CA VAL A 48 21.51 -11.38 3.92
C VAL A 48 22.61 -12.44 4.12
N ALA A 49 22.45 -13.64 3.58
CA ALA A 49 23.47 -14.69 3.73
C ALA A 49 24.77 -14.37 2.97
N GLY A 50 24.65 -13.76 1.78
CA GLY A 50 25.78 -13.44 0.90
C GLY A 50 26.33 -12.01 1.02
N TRP A 51 25.92 -11.23 2.02
CA TRP A 51 26.25 -9.81 2.10
C TRP A 51 27.74 -9.50 2.10
N ARG A 52 28.57 -10.39 2.69
CA ARG A 52 30.04 -10.20 2.71
C ARG A 52 30.65 -10.29 1.32
N THR A 53 30.12 -11.17 0.47
CA THR A 53 30.56 -11.31 -0.93
C THR A 53 30.06 -10.17 -1.79
N LEU A 54 28.82 -9.72 -1.57
CA LEU A 54 28.23 -8.60 -2.31
C LEU A 54 28.86 -7.25 -1.92
N GLY A 55 29.31 -7.14 -0.66
CA GLY A 55 29.64 -5.87 -0.02
C GLY A 55 28.42 -5.21 0.61
N LEU A 56 28.63 -4.42 1.67
CA LEU A 56 27.55 -3.82 2.46
C LEU A 56 26.63 -2.92 1.62
N PHE A 57 27.21 -2.05 0.77
CA PHE A 57 26.42 -1.09 0.02
C PHE A 57 25.51 -1.74 -1.05
N PRO A 58 26.00 -2.64 -1.94
CA PRO A 58 25.14 -3.36 -2.87
C PRO A 58 24.08 -4.22 -2.17
N ALA A 59 24.46 -4.93 -1.08
CA ALA A 59 23.51 -5.72 -0.31
C ALA A 59 22.39 -4.85 0.29
N THR A 60 22.73 -3.66 0.80
CA THR A 60 21.74 -2.71 1.32
C THR A 60 20.76 -2.27 0.25
N LEU A 61 21.23 -1.88 -0.94
CA LEU A 61 20.36 -1.45 -2.04
C LEU A 61 19.43 -2.59 -2.51
N LEU A 62 19.95 -3.79 -2.65
CA LEU A 62 19.15 -4.97 -3.00
C LEU A 62 18.12 -5.29 -1.93
N LEU A 63 18.50 -5.23 -0.65
CA LEU A 63 17.59 -5.47 0.46
C LEU A 63 16.49 -4.40 0.55
N ILE A 64 16.80 -3.11 0.29
CA ILE A 64 15.77 -2.07 0.18
C ILE A 64 14.77 -2.42 -0.92
N TRP A 65 15.24 -2.84 -2.10
CA TRP A 65 14.40 -3.24 -3.21
C TRP A 65 13.52 -4.45 -2.85
N PHE A 66 14.10 -5.53 -2.33
CA PHE A 66 13.36 -6.73 -1.96
C PHE A 66 12.37 -6.49 -0.82
N THR A 67 12.72 -5.64 0.15
CA THR A 67 11.82 -5.30 1.26
C THR A 67 10.63 -4.46 0.76
N ALA A 68 10.86 -3.47 -0.11
CA ALA A 68 9.77 -2.70 -0.73
C ALA A 68 8.92 -3.60 -1.65
N TRP A 69 9.55 -4.53 -2.35
CA TRP A 69 8.86 -5.51 -3.21
C TRP A 69 8.02 -6.49 -2.38
N TYR A 70 8.52 -6.90 -1.20
CA TYR A 70 7.76 -7.68 -0.24
C TYR A 70 6.50 -6.93 0.24
N MET A 71 6.59 -5.64 0.53
CA MET A 71 5.41 -4.83 0.90
C MET A 71 4.36 -4.81 -0.22
N SER A 72 4.79 -4.72 -1.49
CA SER A 72 3.90 -4.83 -2.63
C SER A 72 3.31 -6.24 -2.79
N LEU A 73 4.10 -7.29 -2.50
CA LEU A 73 3.62 -8.67 -2.46
C LEU A 73 2.58 -8.88 -1.34
N GLN A 74 2.80 -8.32 -0.13
CA GLN A 74 1.80 -8.39 0.95
C GLN A 74 0.44 -7.86 0.50
N HIS A 75 0.41 -6.80 -0.30
CA HIS A 75 -0.80 -6.25 -0.87
C HIS A 75 -1.52 -7.27 -1.80
N GLU A 76 -0.80 -7.95 -2.68
CA GLU A 76 -1.37 -8.99 -3.54
C GLU A 76 -1.93 -10.18 -2.74
N LEU A 77 -1.21 -10.58 -1.68
CA LEU A 77 -1.67 -11.64 -0.78
C LEU A 77 -3.00 -11.29 -0.09
N ILE A 78 -3.21 -10.00 0.25
CA ILE A 78 -4.48 -9.50 0.84
C ILE A 78 -5.64 -9.71 -0.14
N HIS A 79 -5.41 -9.50 -1.44
CA HIS A 79 -6.43 -9.59 -2.48
C HIS A 79 -6.67 -11.01 -3.03
N GLY A 80 -6.06 -12.02 -2.41
CA GLY A 80 -6.30 -13.43 -2.73
C GLY A 80 -5.46 -13.98 -3.87
N HIS A 81 -4.22 -13.48 -4.01
CA HIS A 81 -3.19 -13.98 -4.91
C HIS A 81 -2.00 -14.51 -4.10
N PRO A 82 -1.32 -15.59 -4.51
CA PRO A 82 -1.61 -16.44 -5.67
C PRO A 82 -2.71 -17.48 -5.44
N THR A 83 -3.27 -17.57 -4.24
CA THR A 83 -4.27 -18.60 -3.94
C THR A 83 -5.58 -17.99 -3.44
N ARG A 84 -6.67 -18.76 -3.53
CA ARG A 84 -7.95 -18.41 -2.91
C ARG A 84 -8.04 -18.81 -1.43
N LEU A 85 -6.98 -19.42 -0.90
CA LEU A 85 -6.87 -19.88 0.50
C LEU A 85 -6.32 -18.75 1.36
N ALA A 86 -7.19 -18.01 2.01
CA ALA A 86 -6.82 -16.83 2.81
C ALA A 86 -5.77 -17.15 3.90
N TRP A 87 -5.88 -18.33 4.54
CA TRP A 87 -4.91 -18.74 5.56
C TRP A 87 -3.51 -18.95 5.00
N PHE A 88 -3.40 -19.49 3.76
CA PHE A 88 -2.11 -19.72 3.11
C PHE A 88 -1.45 -18.39 2.69
N ASN A 89 -2.22 -17.49 2.08
CA ASN A 89 -1.73 -16.15 1.75
C ASN A 89 -1.33 -15.39 3.02
N GLN A 90 -2.07 -15.56 4.12
CA GLN A 90 -1.71 -14.98 5.41
C GLN A 90 -0.38 -15.55 5.92
N LEU A 91 -0.17 -16.86 5.82
CA LEU A 91 1.10 -17.49 6.21
C LEU A 91 2.27 -16.87 5.44
N LEU A 92 2.14 -16.72 4.11
CA LEU A 92 3.15 -16.07 3.28
C LEU A 92 3.38 -14.60 3.69
N GLY A 93 2.34 -13.84 4.01
CA GLY A 93 2.46 -12.42 4.38
C GLY A 93 2.96 -12.17 5.80
N THR A 94 2.99 -13.18 6.67
CA THR A 94 3.25 -12.99 8.13
C THR A 94 4.73 -12.85 8.46
N LEU A 95 5.67 -13.32 7.62
CA LEU A 95 7.10 -13.17 7.89
C LEU A 95 7.46 -11.66 7.92
N PRO A 96 8.12 -11.15 9.00
CA PRO A 96 8.24 -9.72 9.26
C PRO A 96 9.39 -9.04 8.50
N LEU A 97 9.49 -9.23 7.18
CA LEU A 97 10.48 -8.52 6.35
C LEU A 97 10.19 -7.02 6.31
N ALA A 98 8.91 -6.62 6.50
CA ALA A 98 8.47 -5.24 6.69
C ALA A 98 8.34 -4.92 8.19
N VAL A 99 9.38 -4.79 8.91
CA VAL A 99 9.56 -4.67 10.37
C VAL A 99 8.42 -3.97 11.14
N TRP A 100 7.80 -2.95 10.55
CA TRP A 100 7.07 -1.90 11.26
C TRP A 100 5.64 -2.23 11.67
N TYR A 101 5.06 -3.31 11.12
CA TYR A 101 3.67 -3.69 11.38
C TYR A 101 3.40 -5.17 11.14
N PRO A 102 2.50 -5.79 11.92
CA PRO A 102 2.00 -7.13 11.63
C PRO A 102 1.20 -7.17 10.32
N TYR A 103 1.40 -8.19 9.50
CA TYR A 103 0.62 -8.39 8.26
C TYR A 103 -0.89 -8.37 8.50
N GLY A 104 -1.37 -8.96 9.60
CA GLY A 104 -2.80 -8.98 9.91
C GLY A 104 -3.39 -7.61 10.15
N VAL A 105 -2.62 -6.70 10.79
CA VAL A 105 -3.02 -5.31 11.00
C VAL A 105 -3.12 -4.58 9.66
N TYR A 106 -2.10 -4.72 8.80
CA TYR A 106 -2.11 -4.13 7.47
C TYR A 106 -3.27 -4.66 6.62
N ARG A 107 -3.50 -6.00 6.62
CA ARG A 107 -4.61 -6.60 5.89
C ARG A 107 -5.96 -6.02 6.32
N ASP A 108 -6.21 -5.95 7.62
CA ASP A 108 -7.51 -5.51 8.13
C ASP A 108 -7.75 -4.01 7.83
N SER A 109 -6.72 -3.18 7.97
CA SER A 109 -6.73 -1.76 7.58
C SER A 109 -7.01 -1.61 6.07
N HIS A 110 -6.25 -2.32 5.24
CA HIS A 110 -6.37 -2.22 3.79
C HIS A 110 -7.73 -2.71 3.25
N LEU A 111 -8.27 -3.79 3.80
CA LEU A 111 -9.60 -4.25 3.43
C LEU A 111 -10.71 -3.26 3.85
N ALA A 112 -10.52 -2.54 4.96
CA ALA A 112 -11.44 -1.47 5.36
C ALA A 112 -11.31 -0.25 4.43
N HIS A 113 -10.08 0.14 4.07
CA HIS A 113 -9.79 1.21 3.10
C HIS A 113 -10.46 0.97 1.74
N HIS A 114 -10.53 -0.26 1.30
CA HIS A 114 -11.23 -0.58 0.06
C HIS A 114 -12.75 -0.34 0.06
N ARG A 115 -13.36 0.25 1.05
CA ARG A 115 -14.76 0.71 1.03
C ARG A 115 -14.82 2.04 0.25
N ASN A 116 -15.10 1.97 -1.06
CA ASN A 116 -14.97 3.12 -1.96
C ASN A 116 -15.76 4.37 -1.55
N HIS A 117 -16.92 4.20 -0.92
CA HIS A 117 -17.74 5.33 -0.45
C HIS A 117 -17.10 6.08 0.74
N LEU A 118 -16.22 5.42 1.49
CA LEU A 118 -15.50 6.02 2.62
C LEU A 118 -14.09 6.51 2.25
N LEU A 119 -13.60 6.24 1.04
CA LEU A 119 -12.26 6.65 0.61
C LEU A 119 -12.01 8.12 0.91
N THR A 120 -10.85 8.40 1.51
CA THR A 120 -10.39 9.72 1.95
C THR A 120 -11.09 10.29 3.18
N HIS A 121 -12.17 9.65 3.70
CA HIS A 121 -12.79 10.14 4.92
C HIS A 121 -11.81 10.08 6.10
N PRO A 122 -11.64 11.16 6.88
CA PRO A 122 -10.58 11.23 7.90
C PRO A 122 -10.70 10.22 9.04
N GLU A 123 -11.91 9.74 9.35
CA GLU A 123 -12.20 8.87 10.49
C GLU A 123 -12.53 7.44 10.04
N ASP A 124 -13.18 7.29 8.89
CA ASP A 124 -13.72 6.00 8.44
C ASP A 124 -12.78 5.28 7.46
N ASP A 125 -11.87 6.01 6.79
CA ASP A 125 -10.81 5.42 5.96
C ASP A 125 -9.51 5.35 6.75
N PRO A 126 -9.10 4.14 7.20
CA PRO A 126 -7.91 3.99 8.03
C PRO A 126 -6.59 4.34 7.31
N GLU A 127 -6.60 4.46 5.98
CA GLU A 127 -5.44 4.86 5.17
C GLU A 127 -5.52 6.32 4.71
N SER A 128 -6.53 7.07 5.19
CA SER A 128 -6.69 8.48 4.84
C SER A 128 -5.58 9.35 5.42
N TYR A 129 -5.06 10.24 4.60
CA TYR A 129 -4.10 11.28 5.03
C TYR A 129 -4.78 12.61 5.36
N TYR A 130 -6.07 12.71 5.14
CA TYR A 130 -6.85 13.87 5.50
C TYR A 130 -7.08 13.93 7.02
N VAL A 131 -7.38 15.12 7.50
CA VAL A 131 -7.85 15.36 8.87
C VAL A 131 -9.19 16.05 8.81
N THR A 132 -9.99 15.93 9.87
CA THR A 132 -11.27 16.66 9.97
C THR A 132 -10.99 18.17 10.03
N ALA A 133 -11.95 18.98 9.56
CA ALA A 133 -11.86 20.45 9.66
C ALA A 133 -11.70 20.90 11.12
N GLU A 134 -12.39 20.21 12.03
CA GLU A 134 -12.31 20.47 13.45
C GLU A 134 -10.93 20.15 14.05
N SER A 135 -10.35 18.99 13.72
CA SER A 135 -9.00 18.62 14.13
C SER A 135 -7.96 19.60 13.57
N TRP A 136 -8.13 20.03 12.31
CA TRP A 136 -7.25 21.00 11.69
C TRP A 136 -7.27 22.36 12.41
N GLN A 137 -8.42 22.82 12.86
CA GLN A 137 -8.56 24.07 13.63
C GLN A 137 -7.89 23.98 15.00
N ARG A 138 -7.93 22.80 15.64
CA ARG A 138 -7.28 22.56 16.95
C ARG A 138 -5.77 22.41 16.88
N PHE A 139 -5.22 22.12 15.71
CA PHE A 139 -3.78 21.93 15.57
C PHE A 139 -3.01 23.23 15.78
N SER A 140 -1.92 23.14 16.53
CA SER A 140 -0.94 24.21 16.68
C SER A 140 -0.29 24.53 15.33
N ALA A 141 0.31 25.71 15.22
CA ALA A 141 1.06 26.12 14.02
C ALA A 141 2.16 25.11 13.67
N TRP A 142 2.81 24.53 14.68
CA TRP A 142 3.83 23.50 14.49
C TRP A 142 3.25 22.20 13.88
N GLN A 143 2.16 21.69 14.41
CA GLN A 143 1.50 20.51 13.87
C GLN A 143 1.05 20.71 12.43
N ARG A 144 0.44 21.86 12.11
CA ARG A 144 0.06 22.21 10.73
C ARG A 144 1.28 22.26 9.81
N ARG A 145 2.39 22.85 10.27
CA ARG A 145 3.65 22.88 9.51
C ARG A 145 4.21 21.48 9.26
N LEU A 146 4.15 20.60 10.26
CA LEU A 146 4.62 19.21 10.14
C LEU A 146 3.78 18.44 9.11
N ILE A 147 2.47 18.57 9.14
CA ILE A 147 1.55 17.95 8.15
C ILE A 147 1.83 18.53 6.76
N HIS A 148 2.02 19.84 6.65
CA HIS A 148 2.36 20.46 5.38
C HIS A 148 3.69 19.92 4.81
N LEU A 149 4.72 19.81 5.61
CA LEU A 149 6.00 19.22 5.21
C LEU A 149 5.86 17.76 4.81
N ARG A 150 5.15 16.95 5.62
CA ARG A 150 4.82 15.55 5.28
C ARG A 150 4.17 15.44 3.89
N ASN A 151 3.34 16.39 3.52
CA ASN A 151 2.59 16.39 2.26
C ASN A 151 3.37 16.98 1.07
N THR A 152 4.67 17.20 1.18
CA THR A 152 5.59 17.41 0.06
C THR A 152 6.21 16.09 -0.40
N PHE A 153 6.77 16.04 -1.60
CA PHE A 153 7.47 14.85 -2.10
C PHE A 153 8.60 14.39 -1.16
N TRP A 154 9.44 15.34 -0.74
CA TRP A 154 10.55 15.01 0.17
C TRP A 154 10.09 14.68 1.58
N GLY A 155 9.04 15.33 2.04
CA GLY A 155 8.42 14.98 3.33
C GLY A 155 7.85 13.58 3.34
N ARG A 156 7.29 13.12 2.21
CA ARG A 156 6.86 11.73 2.06
C ARG A 156 8.00 10.74 2.12
N LEU A 157 9.11 11.08 1.51
CA LEU A 157 10.27 10.19 1.52
C LEU A 157 10.97 10.17 2.89
N LEU A 158 11.07 11.32 3.58
CA LEU A 158 11.93 11.45 4.76
C LEU A 158 11.18 11.47 6.09
N LEU A 159 9.99 12.07 6.13
CA LEU A 159 9.23 12.33 7.35
C LEU A 159 8.04 11.38 7.53
N ALA A 160 7.31 11.10 6.45
CA ALA A 160 6.11 10.27 6.55
C ALA A 160 6.36 8.88 7.14
N PRO A 161 7.45 8.14 6.81
CA PRO A 161 7.69 6.84 7.41
C PRO A 161 7.74 6.88 8.94
N MET A 162 8.41 7.89 9.51
CA MET A 162 8.46 8.05 10.97
C MET A 162 7.08 8.35 11.56
N MET A 163 6.29 9.22 10.90
CA MET A 163 4.94 9.55 11.35
C MET A 163 4.02 8.32 11.30
N ASP A 164 4.12 7.50 10.26
CA ASP A 164 3.34 6.28 10.10
C ASP A 164 3.73 5.20 11.11
N ILE A 165 5.02 5.05 11.39
CA ILE A 165 5.53 4.16 12.45
C ILE A 165 4.96 4.59 13.81
N LEU A 166 5.06 5.88 14.14
CA LEU A 166 4.52 6.41 15.40
C LEU A 166 3.01 6.25 15.49
N HIS A 167 2.29 6.49 14.39
CA HIS A 167 0.85 6.28 14.33
C HIS A 167 0.48 4.80 14.57
N THR A 168 1.17 3.88 13.91
CA THR A 168 0.98 2.44 14.05
C THR A 168 1.25 1.96 15.48
N LEU A 169 2.34 2.41 16.10
CA LEU A 169 2.68 2.06 17.48
C LEU A 169 1.68 2.64 18.48
N ASN A 170 1.23 3.89 18.28
CA ASN A 170 0.22 4.50 19.12
C ASN A 170 -1.13 3.77 19.00
N SER A 171 -1.50 3.32 17.81
CA SER A 171 -2.70 2.51 17.58
C SER A 171 -2.60 1.14 18.27
N ALA A 172 -1.43 0.50 18.20
CA ALA A 172 -1.17 -0.74 18.93
C ALA A 172 -1.27 -0.56 20.44
N LEU A 173 -0.69 0.51 20.99
CA LEU A 173 -0.77 0.81 22.42
C LEU A 173 -2.20 1.06 22.90
N ARG A 174 -3.02 1.72 22.08
CA ARG A 174 -4.47 1.90 22.38
C ARG A 174 -5.18 0.56 22.40
N ALA A 175 -5.05 -0.25 21.35
CA ALA A 175 -5.67 -1.56 21.27
C ALA A 175 -5.25 -2.48 22.43
N PHE A 176 -4.00 -2.40 22.90
CA PHE A 176 -3.51 -3.16 24.05
C PHE A 176 -4.16 -2.68 25.36
N ARG A 177 -4.32 -1.36 25.55
CA ARG A 177 -5.00 -0.79 26.74
C ARG A 177 -6.48 -1.13 26.75
N GLU A 178 -7.11 -1.25 25.60
CA GLU A 178 -8.51 -1.65 25.42
C GLU A 178 -8.73 -3.16 25.53
N GLY A 179 -7.65 -3.94 25.63
CA GLY A 179 -7.69 -5.40 25.75
C GLY A 179 -8.08 -6.12 24.47
N ASP A 180 -7.81 -5.53 23.29
CA ASP A 180 -8.07 -6.17 22.00
C ASP A 180 -7.16 -7.41 21.85
N ARG A 181 -7.73 -8.57 22.14
CA ARG A 181 -7.03 -9.86 22.08
C ARG A 181 -6.51 -10.19 20.69
N ARG A 182 -7.21 -9.73 19.63
CA ARG A 182 -6.79 -9.99 18.26
C ARG A 182 -5.56 -9.16 17.91
N ALA A 183 -5.55 -7.88 18.23
CA ALA A 183 -4.39 -7.02 18.05
C ALA A 183 -3.19 -7.53 18.86
N ILE A 184 -3.42 -7.89 20.14
CA ILE A 184 -2.37 -8.45 20.99
C ILE A 184 -1.77 -9.71 20.36
N ALA A 185 -2.58 -10.65 19.89
CA ALA A 185 -2.08 -11.88 19.25
C ALA A 185 -1.29 -11.61 17.97
N MET A 186 -1.77 -10.69 17.12
CA MET A 186 -1.07 -10.32 15.88
C MET A 186 0.30 -9.69 16.17
N TRP A 187 0.37 -8.77 17.12
CA TRP A 187 1.61 -8.12 17.52
C TRP A 187 2.57 -9.08 18.22
N SER A 188 2.07 -9.94 19.09
CA SER A 188 2.90 -10.95 19.78
C SER A 188 3.56 -11.92 18.78
N LEU A 189 2.78 -12.41 17.81
CA LEU A 189 3.32 -13.27 16.75
C LEU A 189 4.36 -12.53 15.91
N HIS A 190 4.06 -11.29 15.52
CA HIS A 190 4.98 -10.46 14.75
C HIS A 190 6.30 -10.22 15.47
N LEU A 191 6.26 -9.83 16.74
CA LEU A 191 7.46 -9.60 17.55
C LEU A 191 8.28 -10.89 17.76
N LEU A 192 7.61 -12.03 17.98
CA LEU A 192 8.28 -13.31 18.07
C LEU A 192 9.03 -13.66 16.78
N LEU A 193 8.36 -13.57 15.64
CA LEU A 193 8.96 -13.85 14.33
C LEU A 193 10.05 -12.83 13.97
N LEU A 194 9.84 -11.56 14.29
CA LEU A 194 10.85 -10.51 14.08
C LEU A 194 12.10 -10.75 14.91
N THR A 195 11.94 -11.12 16.17
CA THR A 195 13.08 -11.50 17.04
C THR A 195 13.87 -12.66 16.42
N GLY A 196 13.17 -13.70 15.95
CA GLY A 196 13.82 -14.83 15.26
C GLY A 196 14.56 -14.40 13.99
N LEU A 197 13.94 -13.57 13.18
CA LEU A 197 14.54 -13.03 11.95
C LEU A 197 15.81 -12.20 12.24
N LEU A 198 15.73 -11.25 13.16
CA LEU A 198 16.85 -10.39 13.54
C LEU A 198 17.99 -11.18 14.18
N THR A 199 17.68 -12.19 14.99
CA THR A 199 18.67 -13.11 15.58
C THR A 199 19.38 -13.91 14.48
N TRP A 200 18.63 -14.44 13.51
CA TRP A 200 19.22 -15.13 12.37
C TRP A 200 20.12 -14.20 11.55
N MET A 201 19.71 -12.96 11.29
CA MET A 201 20.54 -11.97 10.60
C MET A 201 21.84 -11.69 11.34
N ALA A 202 21.77 -11.53 12.67
CA ALA A 202 22.96 -11.35 13.51
C ALA A 202 23.90 -12.56 13.42
N ALA A 203 23.36 -13.78 13.39
CA ALA A 203 24.15 -15.00 13.20
C ALA A 203 24.83 -15.07 11.81
N GLN A 204 24.22 -14.46 10.75
CA GLN A 204 24.88 -14.24 9.46
C GLN A 204 25.92 -13.10 9.50
N GLY A 205 26.05 -12.40 10.63
CA GLY A 205 26.92 -11.23 10.81
C GLY A 205 26.41 -9.98 10.11
N PHE A 206 25.15 -9.95 9.68
CA PHE A 206 24.48 -8.74 9.16
C PHE A 206 23.84 -7.99 10.33
N SER A 207 24.15 -6.71 10.49
CA SER A 207 23.64 -5.92 11.62
C SER A 207 22.12 -5.76 11.60
N PRO A 208 21.37 -6.24 12.60
CA PRO A 208 19.94 -5.98 12.74
C PRO A 208 19.59 -4.49 12.79
N LEU A 209 20.40 -3.70 13.50
CA LEU A 209 20.19 -2.24 13.58
C LEU A 209 20.36 -1.58 12.21
N TRP A 210 21.37 -2.00 11.44
CA TRP A 210 21.56 -1.53 10.07
C TRP A 210 20.35 -1.89 9.19
N PHE A 211 19.84 -3.12 9.30
CA PHE A 211 18.66 -3.55 8.58
C PHE A 211 17.44 -2.67 8.90
N VAL A 212 17.16 -2.44 10.18
CA VAL A 212 16.00 -1.62 10.58
C VAL A 212 16.11 -0.19 10.05
N LEU A 213 17.28 0.45 10.22
CA LEU A 213 17.46 1.88 9.91
C LEU A 213 17.83 2.14 8.44
N ALA A 214 18.72 1.34 7.86
CA ALA A 214 19.26 1.59 6.54
C ALA A 214 18.60 0.79 5.42
N VAL A 215 17.77 -0.21 5.76
CA VAL A 215 17.03 -1.01 4.78
C VAL A 215 15.53 -0.83 4.95
N SER A 216 14.98 -1.20 6.10
CA SER A 216 13.52 -1.27 6.29
C SER A 216 12.88 0.12 6.29
N TYR A 217 13.53 1.13 6.89
CA TYR A 217 13.04 2.51 6.85
C TYR A 217 13.02 3.10 5.43
N PRO A 218 14.09 3.03 4.62
CA PRO A 218 14.06 3.45 3.22
C PRO A 218 13.06 2.65 2.35
N ALA A 219 12.87 1.35 2.61
CA ALA A 219 11.86 0.56 1.92
C ALA A 219 10.44 1.08 2.20
N LEU A 220 10.12 1.39 3.46
CA LEU A 220 8.86 2.03 3.83
C LEU A 220 8.72 3.42 3.18
N ALA A 221 9.81 4.20 3.10
CA ALA A 221 9.82 5.49 2.42
C ALA A 221 9.45 5.39 0.93
N LEU A 222 9.94 4.35 0.24
CA LEU A 222 9.56 4.10 -1.16
C LEU A 222 8.07 3.79 -1.31
N THR A 223 7.49 2.98 -0.42
CA THR A 223 6.04 2.69 -0.44
C THR A 223 5.20 3.92 -0.11
N ASN A 224 5.68 4.80 0.78
CA ASN A 224 5.03 6.07 1.09
C ASN A 224 5.04 7.05 -0.10
N VAL A 225 6.08 7.00 -0.95
CA VAL A 225 6.07 7.73 -2.22
C VAL A 225 4.98 7.20 -3.14
N ARG A 226 4.75 5.89 -3.21
CA ARG A 226 3.66 5.32 -3.99
C ARG A 226 2.30 5.83 -3.51
N SER A 227 1.98 5.64 -2.22
CA SER A 227 0.65 5.85 -1.65
C SER A 227 0.24 7.32 -1.52
N PHE A 228 1.16 8.25 -1.69
CA PHE A 228 0.92 9.65 -1.37
C PHE A 228 -0.18 10.35 -2.19
N LEU A 229 -0.31 10.04 -3.46
CA LEU A 229 -1.28 10.64 -4.36
C LEU A 229 -2.20 9.58 -4.97
N GLU A 230 -2.43 8.49 -4.25
CA GLU A 230 -3.32 7.43 -4.72
C GLU A 230 -4.78 7.86 -4.65
N HIS A 231 -5.11 8.74 -3.69
CA HIS A 231 -6.48 9.23 -3.50
C HIS A 231 -6.56 10.74 -3.35
N ARG A 232 -7.67 11.31 -3.81
CA ARG A 232 -8.08 12.69 -3.57
C ARG A 232 -9.52 12.74 -3.10
N ALA A 233 -9.88 13.74 -2.29
CA ALA A 233 -11.27 14.01 -1.99
C ALA A 233 -12.03 14.43 -3.24
N ALA A 234 -13.17 13.79 -3.50
CA ALA A 234 -14.12 14.11 -4.55
C ALA A 234 -15.51 13.62 -4.15
N ASP A 235 -16.56 14.29 -4.61
CA ASP A 235 -17.95 13.88 -4.33
C ASP A 235 -18.24 12.49 -4.92
N ASP A 236 -17.89 12.29 -6.19
CA ASP A 236 -17.98 10.98 -6.81
C ASP A 236 -16.88 10.04 -6.30
N PRO A 237 -17.25 8.93 -5.64
CA PRO A 237 -16.26 7.94 -5.17
C PRO A 237 -15.36 7.38 -6.28
N LEU A 238 -15.84 7.29 -7.52
CA LEU A 238 -15.08 6.81 -8.66
C LEU A 238 -14.02 7.81 -9.14
N ALA A 239 -14.13 9.09 -8.74
CA ALA A 239 -13.15 10.13 -9.05
C ALA A 239 -12.03 10.26 -8.02
N ARG A 240 -12.06 9.44 -6.93
CA ARG A 240 -11.11 9.55 -5.82
C ARG A 240 -9.80 8.83 -6.05
N SER A 241 -9.71 7.89 -6.99
CA SER A 241 -8.51 7.07 -7.20
C SER A 241 -7.73 7.48 -8.45
N VAL A 242 -6.39 7.50 -8.33
CA VAL A 242 -5.48 7.95 -9.39
C VAL A 242 -5.22 6.88 -10.45
N ILE A 243 -4.86 7.33 -11.64
CA ILE A 243 -4.06 6.58 -12.60
C ILE A 243 -2.67 7.24 -12.66
N ASN A 244 -1.62 6.47 -12.40
CA ASN A 244 -0.24 6.94 -12.55
C ASN A 244 0.46 6.14 -13.65
N GLU A 245 0.71 6.76 -14.80
CA GLU A 245 1.39 6.14 -15.96
C GLU A 245 2.91 6.07 -15.73
N ALA A 246 3.32 5.41 -14.66
CA ALA A 246 4.71 5.27 -14.29
C ALA A 246 5.49 4.36 -15.24
N GLY A 247 6.81 4.60 -15.35
CA GLY A 247 7.75 3.78 -16.11
C GLY A 247 7.93 2.37 -15.53
N LEU A 248 8.56 1.49 -16.32
CA LEU A 248 8.73 0.06 -15.99
C LEU A 248 9.34 -0.21 -14.60
N PRO A 249 10.42 0.48 -14.14
CA PRO A 249 11.00 0.19 -12.83
C PRO A 249 9.99 0.36 -11.69
N TRP A 250 9.21 1.42 -11.73
CA TRP A 250 8.16 1.69 -10.73
C TRP A 250 7.00 0.70 -10.81
N ARG A 251 6.59 0.33 -12.04
CA ARG A 251 5.55 -0.68 -12.24
C ARG A 251 5.97 -2.05 -11.74
N ALA A 252 7.26 -2.40 -11.92
CA ALA A 252 7.81 -3.64 -11.40
C ALA A 252 7.86 -3.62 -9.86
N LEU A 253 8.39 -2.54 -9.26
CA LEU A 253 8.50 -2.41 -7.80
C LEU A 253 7.13 -2.40 -7.12
N PHE A 254 6.16 -1.70 -7.69
CA PHE A 254 4.83 -1.55 -7.11
C PHE A 254 3.77 -2.46 -7.72
N LEU A 255 4.17 -3.49 -8.49
CA LEU A 255 3.29 -4.51 -9.06
C LEU A 255 2.06 -3.90 -9.77
N ASN A 256 2.31 -2.90 -10.64
CA ASN A 256 1.26 -2.15 -11.35
C ASN A 256 0.19 -1.47 -10.47
N LEU A 257 0.37 -1.38 -9.14
CA LEU A 257 -0.54 -0.67 -8.24
C LEU A 257 -0.67 0.83 -8.55
N ASN A 258 0.24 1.36 -9.36
CA ASN A 258 0.12 2.70 -9.92
C ASN A 258 -1.13 2.90 -10.82
N TYR A 259 -1.76 1.81 -11.31
CA TYR A 259 -3.11 1.85 -11.93
C TYR A 259 -4.19 1.72 -10.84
N HIS A 260 -4.15 2.61 -9.87
CA HIS A 260 -4.86 2.47 -8.60
C HIS A 260 -6.39 2.50 -8.75
N ALA A 261 -6.92 3.31 -9.68
CA ALA A 261 -8.35 3.31 -9.98
C ALA A 261 -8.83 1.94 -10.53
N VAL A 262 -8.00 1.27 -11.35
CA VAL A 262 -8.33 -0.07 -11.84
C VAL A 262 -8.33 -1.08 -10.70
N HIS A 263 -7.36 -0.97 -9.79
CA HIS A 263 -7.23 -1.84 -8.64
C HIS A 263 -8.41 -1.69 -7.66
N HIS A 264 -8.82 -0.45 -7.35
CA HIS A 264 -9.98 -0.20 -6.49
C HIS A 264 -11.29 -0.71 -7.05
N ASP A 265 -11.46 -0.62 -8.36
CA ASP A 265 -12.65 -1.17 -9.03
C ASP A 265 -12.65 -2.70 -9.07
N LEU A 266 -11.48 -3.30 -9.23
CA LEU A 266 -11.29 -4.70 -9.54
C LEU A 266 -10.20 -5.33 -8.65
N PRO A 267 -10.34 -5.29 -7.32
CA PRO A 267 -9.27 -5.71 -6.39
C PRO A 267 -8.90 -7.19 -6.49
N GLY A 268 -9.76 -8.03 -7.04
CA GLY A 268 -9.47 -9.44 -7.28
C GLY A 268 -8.80 -9.75 -8.62
N VAL A 269 -8.35 -8.72 -9.35
CA VAL A 269 -7.56 -8.86 -10.58
C VAL A 269 -6.08 -8.90 -10.22
N PRO A 270 -5.30 -9.89 -10.69
CA PRO A 270 -3.88 -9.97 -10.36
C PRO A 270 -3.10 -8.80 -10.94
N TRP A 271 -2.06 -8.38 -10.23
CA TRP A 271 -1.23 -7.22 -10.53
C TRP A 271 -0.73 -7.13 -11.98
N TYR A 272 -0.40 -8.24 -12.60
CA TYR A 272 0.13 -8.27 -13.97
C TYR A 272 -0.93 -8.00 -15.05
N ALA A 273 -2.23 -8.06 -14.71
CA ALA A 273 -3.32 -7.74 -15.63
C ALA A 273 -3.81 -6.28 -15.54
N LEU A 274 -3.52 -5.55 -14.45
CA LEU A 274 -4.03 -4.21 -14.20
C LEU A 274 -3.72 -3.23 -15.35
N ARG A 275 -2.46 -3.21 -15.81
CA ARG A 275 -2.07 -2.33 -16.93
C ARG A 275 -2.80 -2.66 -18.22
N GLN A 276 -2.97 -3.93 -18.54
CA GLN A 276 -3.68 -4.35 -19.75
C GLN A 276 -5.14 -3.87 -19.71
N LEU A 277 -5.82 -4.03 -18.59
CA LEU A 277 -7.21 -3.56 -18.40
C LEU A 277 -7.32 -2.05 -18.54
N TYR A 278 -6.38 -1.31 -17.96
CA TYR A 278 -6.32 0.14 -18.13
C TYR A 278 -6.19 0.54 -19.60
N LEU A 279 -5.20 0.00 -20.30
CA LEU A 279 -4.92 0.37 -21.69
C LEU A 279 -6.08 0.08 -22.65
N HIS A 280 -6.86 -0.98 -22.40
CA HIS A 280 -8.05 -1.29 -23.19
C HIS A 280 -9.21 -0.31 -22.96
N ARG A 281 -9.23 0.40 -21.85
CA ARG A 281 -10.32 1.31 -21.45
C ARG A 281 -9.80 2.65 -20.91
N GLN A 282 -8.66 3.12 -21.43
CA GLN A 282 -7.97 4.31 -20.93
C GLN A 282 -8.90 5.53 -20.90
N ALA A 283 -9.57 5.83 -22.00
CA ALA A 283 -10.46 6.99 -22.08
C ALA A 283 -11.61 6.93 -21.07
N ALA A 284 -12.20 5.75 -20.88
CA ALA A 284 -13.30 5.57 -19.94
C ALA A 284 -12.84 5.70 -18.48
N TYR A 285 -11.64 5.19 -18.13
CA TYR A 285 -11.05 5.41 -16.80
C TYR A 285 -10.77 6.88 -16.54
N LEU A 286 -10.18 7.60 -17.50
CA LEU A 286 -9.85 9.02 -17.36
C LEU A 286 -11.10 9.89 -17.30
N GLN A 287 -12.15 9.56 -18.03
CA GLN A 287 -13.44 10.23 -17.90
C GLN A 287 -14.04 10.01 -16.50
N ARG A 288 -14.08 8.75 -16.03
CA ARG A 288 -14.69 8.36 -14.76
C ARG A 288 -13.96 8.95 -13.56
N ASN A 289 -12.63 8.92 -13.57
CA ASN A 289 -11.84 9.51 -12.48
C ASN A 289 -11.61 11.03 -12.66
N GLN A 290 -12.37 11.68 -13.56
CA GLN A 290 -12.32 13.12 -13.80
C GLN A 290 -10.90 13.62 -14.09
N GLY A 291 -10.15 12.88 -14.90
CA GLY A 291 -8.80 13.24 -15.30
C GLY A 291 -7.76 13.17 -14.20
N PHE A 292 -8.00 12.42 -13.11
CA PHE A 292 -7.01 12.22 -12.06
C PHE A 292 -5.87 11.31 -12.56
N LEU A 293 -4.98 11.92 -13.33
CA LEU A 293 -3.86 11.29 -14.01
C LEU A 293 -2.53 11.90 -13.56
N VAL A 294 -1.52 11.06 -13.33
CA VAL A 294 -0.12 11.43 -13.10
C VAL A 294 0.76 10.70 -14.11
N ARG A 295 1.67 11.40 -14.76
CA ARG A 295 2.60 10.84 -15.73
C ARG A 295 3.94 10.42 -15.10
N GLY A 296 3.83 9.54 -14.10
CA GLY A 296 4.97 8.99 -13.39
C GLY A 296 5.45 9.85 -12.20
N TYR A 297 6.22 9.21 -11.33
CA TYR A 297 6.72 9.82 -10.08
C TYR A 297 7.67 10.99 -10.30
N GLY A 298 8.27 11.10 -11.49
CA GLY A 298 9.10 12.26 -11.86
C GLY A 298 8.29 13.54 -12.04
N GLU A 299 7.09 13.47 -12.61
CA GLU A 299 6.17 14.59 -12.71
C GLU A 299 5.75 15.04 -11.31
N TRP A 300 5.39 14.08 -10.49
CA TRP A 300 5.01 14.33 -9.12
C TRP A 300 6.13 14.99 -8.29
N ARG A 301 7.38 14.48 -8.38
CA ARG A 301 8.52 15.13 -7.77
C ARG A 301 8.68 16.58 -8.21
N ARG A 302 8.54 16.89 -9.51
CA ARG A 302 8.65 18.26 -10.03
C ARG A 302 7.59 19.19 -9.42
N HIS A 303 6.35 18.74 -9.32
CA HIS A 303 5.23 19.55 -8.86
C HIS A 303 5.23 19.74 -7.33
N PHE A 304 5.61 18.74 -6.58
CA PHE A 304 5.42 18.68 -5.12
C PHE A 304 6.73 18.66 -4.31
N SER A 305 7.88 18.94 -4.91
CA SER A 305 9.15 19.04 -4.16
C SER A 305 9.13 20.13 -3.08
N ARG A 306 8.50 21.27 -3.37
CA ARG A 306 8.39 22.42 -2.44
C ARG A 306 6.95 22.80 -2.12
N ARG A 307 6.00 22.24 -2.85
CA ARG A 307 4.58 22.48 -2.70
C ARG A 307 3.94 21.25 -2.10
N ALA A 308 3.13 21.42 -1.07
CA ALA A 308 2.35 20.32 -0.52
C ALA A 308 1.21 19.97 -1.48
N VAL A 309 0.85 18.68 -1.57
CA VAL A 309 -0.46 18.30 -2.06
C VAL A 309 -1.50 18.95 -1.12
N ALA A 310 -2.55 19.51 -1.67
CA ALA A 310 -3.59 20.20 -0.91
C ALA A 310 -4.42 19.21 -0.07
N VAL A 311 -3.81 18.71 1.00
CA VAL A 311 -4.40 17.70 1.89
C VAL A 311 -4.25 18.19 3.31
N ASN A 312 -5.02 19.21 3.65
CA ASN A 312 -5.10 19.68 5.02
C ASN A 312 -6.41 19.15 5.65
N ALA A 313 -7.41 19.99 5.82
CA ALA A 313 -8.72 19.51 6.21
C ALA A 313 -9.45 18.86 5.03
N HIS A 314 -10.15 17.77 5.29
CA HIS A 314 -11.03 17.17 4.29
C HIS A 314 -12.15 18.17 3.92
N PRO A 315 -12.42 18.41 2.63
CA PRO A 315 -13.42 19.40 2.21
C PRO A 315 -14.87 19.01 2.52
N GLY A 316 -15.10 17.78 3.02
CA GLY A 316 -16.42 17.18 3.11
C GLY A 316 -16.77 16.42 1.83
N PHE A 317 -17.84 15.65 1.87
CA PHE A 317 -18.48 15.08 0.70
C PHE A 317 -19.81 15.81 0.47
N GLY A 318 -20.23 15.97 -0.77
CA GLY A 318 -21.57 16.47 -1.11
C GLY A 318 -22.66 15.56 -0.52
N GLU A 319 -23.86 16.10 -0.31
CA GLU A 319 -24.99 15.39 0.34
C GLU A 319 -25.32 14.02 -0.26
N GLN A 320 -25.08 13.82 -1.56
CA GLN A 320 -25.32 12.54 -2.23
C GLN A 320 -24.35 11.41 -1.80
N ALA A 321 -23.16 11.75 -1.35
CA ALA A 321 -22.19 10.77 -0.85
C ALA A 321 -22.51 10.29 0.57
N GLN A 322 -23.26 11.08 1.34
CA GLN A 322 -23.70 10.74 2.71
C GLN A 322 -24.92 9.83 2.70
N ALA A 323 -25.84 9.99 1.75
CA ALA A 323 -27.06 9.18 1.65
C ALA A 323 -26.83 7.71 1.26
N GLY A 324 -25.69 7.40 0.65
CA GLY A 324 -25.32 6.00 0.32
C GLY A 324 -24.83 5.16 1.50
N GLY A 325 -24.57 5.77 2.66
CA GLY A 325 -24.09 5.09 3.88
C GLY A 325 -25.20 4.59 4.81
N GLU A 326 -26.45 5.04 4.62
CA GLU A 326 -27.57 4.66 5.52
C GLU A 326 -28.38 3.45 5.04
N HIS A 327 -28.06 2.85 3.89
CA HIS A 327 -28.78 1.71 3.30
C HIS A 327 -27.85 0.54 2.93
N GLY A 328 -26.76 0.32 3.65
CA GLY A 328 -25.84 -0.82 3.46
C GLY A 328 -25.78 -1.73 4.69
#